data_2dd23fccc0da8cd3f6fde825dd37d3c8
#
_entry.id   2dd23fccc0da8cd3f6fde825dd37d3c8
#
_cell.length_a   1.000
_cell.length_b   1.000
_cell.length_c   1.000
_cell.angle_alpha   90.00
_cell.angle_beta   90.00
_cell.angle_gamma   90.00
#
_symmetry.space_group_name_H-M   'P 1'
#
loop_
_entity.id
_entity.type
_entity.pdbx_description
1 polymer ?
#
loop_
_entity_poly.entity_id
_entity_poly.type
_entity_poly.pdbx_seq_one_letter_code
_entity_poly.pdbx_strand_id
1 'polypeptide(L)'
;IPLAGVALYIALGSPNLSGQPLAERQAAPTANSPVSELVARVEAELKKNPEDARGWSVIAPVYMRLNRYDDAAHAYSQVLRINGEAVEPLLGFAQAALLANKGIVNDNVKRAAERIQVLQPGRIEPQIWMALAKEQDGDIAGAIAAFKALVASAPEGAAWVGAVKEQLLKLEGGAAAPAEGAASPPMVRPSAEAIAALPAGEQQKQIAAMVDGLAQRLKQNGNDLPGWLRLVRAYQVMARKDDAVAALASARKQFASDAKALADLDSLARDLGL
;
A
#
# COMPACT_ATOMS: atom_id res chain seq x y z
N ILE A 1 -11.00 -50.44 -29.11
CA ILE A 1 -11.41 -49.12 -28.54
C ILE A 1 -10.26 -48.09 -28.46
N PRO A 2 -8.99 -48.42 -28.08
CA PRO A 2 -7.92 -47.40 -28.01
C PRO A 2 -7.47 -46.86 -29.38
N LEU A 3 -7.55 -47.67 -30.46
CA LEU A 3 -7.11 -47.28 -31.80
C LEU A 3 -8.02 -46.22 -32.46
N ALA A 4 -9.32 -46.28 -32.21
CA ALA A 4 -10.26 -45.28 -32.71
C ALA A 4 -10.07 -43.91 -32.07
N GLY A 5 -9.72 -43.86 -30.80
CA GLY A 5 -9.41 -42.59 -30.08
C GLY A 5 -8.13 -41.95 -30.60
N VAL A 6 -7.09 -42.73 -30.92
CA VAL A 6 -5.83 -42.25 -31.50
C VAL A 6 -6.07 -41.71 -32.91
N ALA A 7 -6.85 -42.42 -33.73
CA ALA A 7 -7.18 -41.95 -35.07
C ALA A 7 -7.97 -40.64 -35.07
N LEU A 8 -8.94 -40.50 -34.15
CA LEU A 8 -9.71 -39.26 -33.97
C LEU A 8 -8.83 -38.13 -33.50
N TYR A 9 -7.88 -38.39 -32.59
CA TYR A 9 -6.92 -37.39 -32.12
C TYR A 9 -5.99 -36.89 -33.21
N ILE A 10 -5.50 -37.82 -34.09
CA ILE A 10 -4.66 -37.45 -35.22
C ILE A 10 -5.44 -36.65 -36.27
N ALA A 11 -6.72 -36.98 -36.49
CA ALA A 11 -7.57 -36.31 -37.49
C ALA A 11 -8.14 -34.97 -37.05
N LEU A 12 -8.48 -34.80 -35.78
CA LEU A 12 -9.14 -33.60 -35.26
C LEU A 12 -8.28 -32.84 -34.21
N GLY A 13 -7.23 -33.45 -33.71
CA GLY A 13 -6.31 -32.84 -32.76
C GLY A 13 -5.18 -32.07 -33.48
N SER A 14 -4.36 -31.42 -32.68
CA SER A 14 -3.14 -30.74 -33.15
C SER A 14 -1.90 -31.43 -32.61
N PRO A 15 -1.56 -32.64 -33.13
CA PRO A 15 -0.45 -33.47 -32.59
C PRO A 15 0.94 -32.81 -32.71
N ASN A 16 1.07 -31.79 -33.57
CA ASN A 16 2.32 -31.03 -33.78
C ASN A 16 2.48 -29.83 -32.85
N LEU A 17 1.49 -29.52 -32.00
CA LEU A 17 1.67 -28.52 -30.95
C LEU A 17 2.48 -29.16 -29.82
N SER A 18 3.72 -28.71 -29.64
CA SER A 18 4.54 -29.09 -28.50
C SER A 18 3.81 -28.72 -27.21
N GLY A 19 3.52 -29.69 -26.37
CA GLY A 19 2.92 -29.48 -25.07
C GLY A 19 3.84 -28.60 -24.23
N GLN A 20 3.38 -27.44 -23.84
CA GLN A 20 4.12 -26.63 -22.86
C GLN A 20 3.97 -27.25 -21.47
N PRO A 21 5.05 -27.61 -20.78
CA PRO A 21 5.00 -28.06 -19.39
C PRO A 21 4.30 -27.03 -18.50
N LEU A 22 3.60 -27.51 -17.47
CA LEU A 22 2.89 -26.62 -16.54
C LEU A 22 3.81 -25.59 -15.90
N ALA A 23 5.07 -25.97 -15.62
CA ALA A 23 6.10 -25.09 -15.09
C ALA A 23 6.44 -23.92 -16.03
N GLU A 24 6.46 -24.13 -17.36
CA GLU A 24 6.70 -23.06 -18.33
C GLU A 24 5.49 -22.13 -18.47
N ARG A 25 4.27 -22.64 -18.28
CA ARG A 25 3.05 -21.81 -18.27
C ARG A 25 2.90 -20.97 -17.00
N GLN A 26 3.52 -21.40 -15.91
CA GLN A 26 3.51 -20.71 -14.62
C GLN A 26 4.74 -19.83 -14.40
N ALA A 27 5.77 -19.97 -15.24
CA ALA A 27 6.94 -19.12 -15.17
C ALA A 27 6.56 -17.66 -15.51
N ALA A 28 7.03 -16.72 -14.71
CA ALA A 28 6.91 -15.31 -15.05
C ALA A 28 7.55 -15.06 -16.42
N PRO A 29 7.00 -14.15 -17.26
CA PRO A 29 7.56 -13.86 -18.58
C PRO A 29 9.03 -13.47 -18.46
N THR A 30 9.92 -14.22 -19.10
CA THR A 30 11.33 -13.88 -19.17
C THR A 30 11.54 -12.70 -20.12
N ALA A 31 12.68 -12.01 -20.02
CA ALA A 31 13.01 -10.87 -20.90
C ALA A 31 12.90 -11.18 -22.40
N ASN A 32 12.98 -12.46 -22.78
CA ASN A 32 12.87 -12.94 -24.18
C ASN A 32 11.50 -13.54 -24.50
N SER A 33 10.47 -13.38 -23.66
CA SER A 33 9.12 -13.86 -23.96
C SER A 33 8.46 -12.99 -25.04
N PRO A 34 7.55 -13.56 -25.88
CA PRO A 34 6.80 -12.77 -26.86
C PRO A 34 6.06 -11.57 -26.24
N VAL A 35 5.61 -11.72 -24.98
CA VAL A 35 4.96 -10.64 -24.23
C VAL A 35 5.93 -9.50 -23.91
N SER A 36 7.17 -9.82 -23.51
CA SER A 36 8.19 -8.79 -23.22
C SER A 36 8.56 -7.98 -24.47
N GLU A 37 8.63 -8.61 -25.63
CA GLU A 37 8.87 -7.92 -26.91
C GLU A 37 7.72 -6.98 -27.29
N LEU A 38 6.47 -7.44 -27.10
CA LEU A 38 5.30 -6.61 -27.37
C LEU A 38 5.25 -5.40 -26.42
N VAL A 39 5.52 -5.60 -25.14
CA VAL A 39 5.62 -4.53 -24.14
C VAL A 39 6.70 -3.53 -24.57
N ALA A 40 7.89 -3.99 -24.92
CA ALA A 40 8.98 -3.11 -25.34
C ALA A 40 8.63 -2.27 -26.59
N ARG A 41 7.89 -2.83 -27.55
CA ARG A 41 7.39 -2.08 -28.73
C ARG A 41 6.41 -0.99 -28.34
N VAL A 42 5.44 -1.31 -27.45
CA VAL A 42 4.47 -0.32 -26.96
C VAL A 42 5.18 0.78 -26.16
N GLU A 43 6.13 0.42 -25.29
CA GLU A 43 6.94 1.39 -24.54
C GLU A 43 7.73 2.33 -25.49
N ALA A 44 8.32 1.78 -26.55
CA ALA A 44 9.04 2.58 -27.55
C ALA A 44 8.10 3.55 -28.28
N GLU A 45 6.88 3.14 -28.58
CA GLU A 45 5.90 4.01 -29.23
C GLU A 45 5.38 5.09 -28.29
N LEU A 46 5.09 4.75 -27.03
CA LEU A 46 4.67 5.72 -26.00
C LEU A 46 5.76 6.75 -25.65
N LYS A 47 7.05 6.38 -25.80
CA LYS A 47 8.16 7.35 -25.68
C LYS A 47 8.14 8.39 -26.81
N LYS A 48 7.72 7.99 -28.03
CA LYS A 48 7.60 8.92 -29.17
C LYS A 48 6.32 9.74 -29.07
N ASN A 49 5.25 9.13 -28.58
CA ASN A 49 3.93 9.75 -28.47
C ASN A 49 3.41 9.64 -27.02
N PRO A 50 3.90 10.46 -26.08
CA PRO A 50 3.52 10.40 -24.67
C PRO A 50 2.08 10.84 -24.39
N GLU A 51 1.41 11.49 -25.36
CA GLU A 51 0.01 11.91 -25.26
C GLU A 51 -0.97 10.84 -25.78
N ASP A 52 -0.51 9.64 -26.09
CA ASP A 52 -1.38 8.52 -26.47
C ASP A 52 -2.05 7.88 -25.23
N ALA A 53 -3.17 8.46 -24.80
CA ALA A 53 -3.96 7.93 -23.69
C ALA A 53 -4.44 6.50 -23.93
N ARG A 54 -4.71 6.13 -25.20
CA ARG A 54 -5.15 4.77 -25.54
C ARG A 54 -4.00 3.78 -25.33
N GLY A 55 -2.81 4.09 -25.79
CA GLY A 55 -1.62 3.28 -25.57
C GLY A 55 -1.35 3.06 -24.08
N TRP A 56 -1.41 4.13 -23.28
CA TRP A 56 -1.25 4.05 -21.83
C TRP A 56 -2.36 3.19 -21.18
N SER A 57 -3.62 3.33 -21.60
CA SER A 57 -4.72 2.54 -21.02
C SER A 57 -4.63 1.04 -21.34
N VAL A 58 -4.04 0.68 -22.49
CA VAL A 58 -3.86 -0.72 -22.90
C VAL A 58 -2.68 -1.36 -22.17
N ILE A 59 -1.57 -0.63 -21.96
CA ILE A 59 -0.38 -1.20 -21.36
C ILE A 59 -0.48 -1.30 -19.83
N ALA A 60 -1.23 -0.41 -19.16
CA ALA A 60 -1.35 -0.39 -17.71
C ALA A 60 -1.80 -1.74 -17.11
N PRO A 61 -2.88 -2.40 -17.57
CA PRO A 61 -3.28 -3.72 -17.06
C PRO A 61 -2.28 -4.82 -17.43
N VAL A 62 -1.48 -4.66 -18.49
CA VAL A 62 -0.40 -5.59 -18.83
C VAL A 62 0.72 -5.50 -17.79
N TYR A 63 1.12 -4.30 -17.40
CA TYR A 63 2.08 -4.10 -16.32
C TYR A 63 1.60 -4.71 -14.99
N MET A 64 0.30 -4.57 -14.66
CA MET A 64 -0.30 -5.22 -13.48
C MET A 64 -0.11 -6.73 -13.50
N ARG A 65 -0.35 -7.38 -14.64
CA ARG A 65 -0.18 -8.84 -14.81
C ARG A 65 1.29 -9.29 -14.74
N LEU A 66 2.21 -8.40 -15.12
CA LEU A 66 3.65 -8.64 -15.06
C LEU A 66 4.25 -8.29 -13.70
N ASN A 67 3.43 -7.90 -12.71
CA ASN A 67 3.84 -7.43 -11.39
C ASN A 67 4.76 -6.16 -11.46
N ARG A 68 4.72 -5.44 -12.58
CA ARG A 68 5.41 -4.16 -12.78
C ARG A 68 4.52 -3.02 -12.27
N TYR A 69 4.30 -2.99 -10.97
CA TYR A 69 3.28 -2.13 -10.34
C TYR A 69 3.60 -0.64 -10.44
N ASP A 70 4.88 -0.26 -10.35
CA ASP A 70 5.30 1.14 -10.53
C ASP A 70 5.02 1.63 -11.95
N ASP A 71 5.31 0.80 -12.95
CA ASP A 71 5.02 1.11 -14.35
C ASP A 71 3.51 1.17 -14.61
N ALA A 72 2.73 0.30 -13.97
CA ALA A 72 1.28 0.33 -14.04
C ALA A 72 0.72 1.61 -13.44
N ALA A 73 1.16 2.01 -12.25
CA ALA A 73 0.76 3.26 -11.61
C ALA A 73 1.12 4.47 -12.49
N HIS A 74 2.33 4.48 -13.06
CA HIS A 74 2.73 5.51 -14.01
C HIS A 74 1.80 5.56 -15.23
N ALA A 75 1.52 4.42 -15.85
CA ALA A 75 0.66 4.35 -17.04
C ALA A 75 -0.76 4.85 -16.75
N TYR A 76 -1.39 4.42 -15.63
CA TYR A 76 -2.67 4.94 -15.22
C TYR A 76 -2.64 6.45 -14.92
N SER A 77 -1.56 6.97 -14.32
CA SER A 77 -1.41 8.40 -14.08
C SER A 77 -1.35 9.21 -15.38
N GLN A 78 -0.72 8.67 -16.45
CA GLN A 78 -0.74 9.30 -17.76
C GLN A 78 -2.14 9.32 -18.37
N VAL A 79 -2.92 8.23 -18.22
CA VAL A 79 -4.33 8.22 -18.65
C VAL A 79 -5.13 9.30 -17.95
N LEU A 80 -4.98 9.43 -16.62
CA LEU A 80 -5.67 10.46 -15.82
C LEU A 80 -5.23 11.88 -16.20
N ARG A 81 -3.95 12.08 -16.49
CA ARG A 81 -3.42 13.38 -16.94
C ARG A 81 -4.01 13.82 -18.29
N ILE A 82 -4.10 12.88 -19.24
CA ILE A 82 -4.51 13.19 -20.63
C ILE A 82 -6.04 13.28 -20.75
N ASN A 83 -6.77 12.32 -20.19
CA ASN A 83 -8.21 12.19 -20.35
C ASN A 83 -9.02 12.82 -19.20
N GLY A 84 -8.34 13.26 -18.13
CA GLY A 84 -9.00 13.68 -16.90
C GLY A 84 -9.37 12.51 -15.99
N GLU A 85 -10.01 12.85 -14.87
CA GLU A 85 -10.36 11.87 -13.83
C GLU A 85 -11.55 11.02 -14.25
N ALA A 86 -11.37 9.70 -14.16
CA ALA A 86 -12.43 8.71 -14.34
C ALA A 86 -12.22 7.57 -13.34
N VAL A 87 -13.31 6.89 -12.97
CA VAL A 87 -13.32 5.89 -11.89
C VAL A 87 -12.37 4.73 -12.18
N GLU A 88 -12.43 4.14 -13.37
CA GLU A 88 -11.64 2.97 -13.71
C GLU A 88 -10.11 3.24 -13.74
N PRO A 89 -9.61 4.32 -14.37
CA PRO A 89 -8.19 4.67 -14.26
C PRO A 89 -7.75 5.03 -12.84
N LEU A 90 -8.61 5.69 -12.03
CA LEU A 90 -8.30 5.98 -10.62
C LEU A 90 -8.19 4.69 -9.79
N LEU A 91 -9.09 3.71 -10.01
CA LEU A 91 -9.02 2.40 -9.38
C LEU A 91 -7.73 1.67 -9.76
N GLY A 92 -7.43 1.62 -11.06
CA GLY A 92 -6.21 1.00 -11.55
C GLY A 92 -4.95 1.65 -10.98
N PHE A 93 -4.92 2.98 -10.92
CA PHE A 93 -3.82 3.75 -10.31
C PHE A 93 -3.66 3.43 -8.82
N ALA A 94 -4.74 3.49 -8.05
CA ALA A 94 -4.71 3.24 -6.62
C ALA A 94 -4.29 1.80 -6.30
N GLN A 95 -4.81 0.82 -7.04
CA GLN A 95 -4.44 -0.57 -6.88
C GLN A 95 -2.97 -0.82 -7.23
N ALA A 96 -2.47 -0.26 -8.33
CA ALA A 96 -1.08 -0.35 -8.73
C ALA A 96 -0.16 0.29 -7.67
N ALA A 97 -0.49 1.50 -7.21
CA ALA A 97 0.26 2.21 -6.18
C ALA A 97 0.27 1.46 -4.84
N LEU A 98 -0.85 0.84 -4.46
CA LEU A 98 -0.95 0.01 -3.25
C LEU A 98 -0.03 -1.21 -3.34
N LEU A 99 -0.03 -1.92 -4.48
CA LEU A 99 0.82 -3.09 -4.70
C LEU A 99 2.30 -2.72 -4.80
N ALA A 100 2.65 -1.63 -5.48
CA ALA A 100 4.00 -1.08 -5.54
C ALA A 100 4.56 -0.77 -4.14
N ASN A 101 3.71 -0.26 -3.26
CA ASN A 101 4.05 0.06 -1.87
C ASN A 101 3.77 -1.09 -0.90
N LYS A 102 3.69 -2.34 -1.37
CA LYS A 102 3.52 -3.55 -0.53
C LYS A 102 2.31 -3.47 0.42
N GLY A 103 1.21 -2.92 -0.05
CA GLY A 103 -0.03 -2.77 0.70
C GLY A 103 -0.11 -1.52 1.59
N ILE A 104 0.88 -0.63 1.52
CA ILE A 104 0.84 0.64 2.27
C ILE A 104 -0.04 1.65 1.52
N VAL A 105 -1.06 2.16 2.20
CA VAL A 105 -1.96 3.20 1.71
C VAL A 105 -1.30 4.56 1.90
N ASN A 106 -0.57 5.01 0.89
CA ASN A 106 0.06 6.32 0.88
C ASN A 106 -0.94 7.43 0.48
N ASP A 107 -0.50 8.70 0.51
CA ASP A 107 -1.36 9.84 0.17
C ASP A 107 -1.91 9.80 -1.25
N ASN A 108 -1.19 9.19 -2.20
CA ASN A 108 -1.69 9.03 -3.57
C ASN A 108 -2.90 8.09 -3.63
N VAL A 109 -2.84 6.97 -2.89
CA VAL A 109 -3.95 6.01 -2.77
C VAL A 109 -5.12 6.66 -2.02
N LYS A 110 -4.87 7.41 -0.93
CA LYS A 110 -5.91 8.13 -0.18
C LYS A 110 -6.65 9.12 -1.09
N ARG A 111 -5.93 9.98 -1.81
CA ARG A 111 -6.54 10.94 -2.75
C ARG A 111 -7.34 10.26 -3.86
N ALA A 112 -6.80 9.19 -4.45
CA ALA A 112 -7.53 8.44 -5.47
C ALA A 112 -8.82 7.82 -4.89
N ALA A 113 -8.76 7.27 -3.68
CA ALA A 113 -9.93 6.72 -2.99
C ALA A 113 -11.01 7.79 -2.74
N GLU A 114 -10.63 8.97 -2.27
CA GLU A 114 -11.54 10.10 -2.06
C GLU A 114 -12.20 10.54 -3.38
N ARG A 115 -11.40 10.66 -4.46
CA ARG A 115 -11.94 11.03 -5.77
C ARG A 115 -12.91 9.99 -6.32
N ILE A 116 -12.62 8.71 -6.16
CA ILE A 116 -13.54 7.63 -6.57
C ILE A 116 -14.83 7.72 -5.78
N GLN A 117 -14.79 7.98 -4.47
CA GLN A 117 -16.00 8.13 -3.66
C GLN A 117 -16.88 9.32 -4.10
N VAL A 118 -16.26 10.40 -4.57
CA VAL A 118 -16.99 11.54 -5.13
C VAL A 118 -17.62 11.20 -6.48
N LEU A 119 -16.89 10.51 -7.37
CA LEU A 119 -17.33 10.18 -8.71
C LEU A 119 -18.35 9.04 -8.72
N GLN A 120 -18.18 8.06 -7.84
CA GLN A 120 -19.05 6.89 -7.72
C GLN A 120 -19.22 6.50 -6.24
N PRO A 121 -20.15 7.16 -5.54
CA PRO A 121 -20.47 6.80 -4.16
C PRO A 121 -20.92 5.34 -4.06
N GLY A 122 -20.45 4.63 -3.04
CA GLY A 122 -20.80 3.23 -2.79
C GLY A 122 -19.84 2.20 -3.37
N ARG A 123 -18.80 2.60 -4.12
CA ARG A 123 -17.70 1.68 -4.47
C ARG A 123 -17.02 1.19 -3.19
N ILE A 124 -16.75 -0.12 -3.15
CA ILE A 124 -16.25 -0.78 -1.95
C ILE A 124 -14.73 -0.64 -1.78
N GLU A 125 -13.99 -0.68 -2.88
CA GLU A 125 -12.53 -0.68 -2.88
C GLU A 125 -11.95 0.55 -2.17
N PRO A 126 -12.39 1.79 -2.47
CA PRO A 126 -11.94 2.98 -1.76
C PRO A 126 -12.24 2.94 -0.26
N GLN A 127 -13.39 2.38 0.13
CA GLN A 127 -13.76 2.29 1.53
C GLN A 127 -12.85 1.31 2.29
N ILE A 128 -12.50 0.17 1.67
CA ILE A 128 -11.53 -0.78 2.21
C ILE A 128 -10.16 -0.11 2.37
N TRP A 129 -9.69 0.63 1.35
CA TRP A 129 -8.39 1.32 1.42
C TRP A 129 -8.38 2.38 2.52
N MET A 130 -9.46 3.13 2.70
CA MET A 130 -9.56 4.11 3.78
C MET A 130 -9.60 3.46 5.17
N ALA A 131 -10.22 2.29 5.31
CA ALA A 131 -10.18 1.51 6.55
C ALA A 131 -8.76 0.97 6.84
N LEU A 132 -8.05 0.46 5.82
CA LEU A 132 -6.64 0.07 5.92
C LEU A 132 -5.73 1.26 6.26
N ALA A 133 -6.00 2.43 5.69
CA ALA A 133 -5.25 3.65 6.03
C ALA A 133 -5.36 3.99 7.52
N LYS A 134 -6.57 3.91 8.10
CA LYS A 134 -6.77 4.11 9.55
C LYS A 134 -5.96 3.12 10.38
N GLU A 135 -5.98 1.84 10.00
CA GLU A 135 -5.17 0.81 10.65
C GLU A 135 -3.68 1.17 10.61
N GLN A 136 -3.16 1.53 9.44
CA GLN A 136 -1.75 1.88 9.24
C GLN A 136 -1.35 3.17 9.96
N ASP A 137 -2.28 4.11 10.10
CA ASP A 137 -2.10 5.34 10.87
C ASP A 137 -2.20 5.09 12.40
N GLY A 138 -2.51 3.85 12.82
CA GLY A 138 -2.63 3.43 14.22
C GLY A 138 -3.99 3.75 14.85
N ASP A 139 -4.97 4.19 14.06
CA ASP A 139 -6.36 4.34 14.50
C ASP A 139 -7.08 2.99 14.40
N ILE A 140 -6.69 2.06 15.27
CA ILE A 140 -7.24 0.70 15.28
C ILE A 140 -8.74 0.69 15.55
N ALA A 141 -9.21 1.54 16.47
CA ALA A 141 -10.64 1.63 16.78
C ALA A 141 -11.46 2.13 15.58
N GLY A 142 -10.95 3.15 14.88
CA GLY A 142 -11.58 3.67 13.68
C GLY A 142 -11.51 2.69 12.51
N ALA A 143 -10.44 1.90 12.39
CA ALA A 143 -10.33 0.83 11.39
C ALA A 143 -11.35 -0.28 11.66
N ILE A 144 -11.47 -0.77 12.91
CA ILE A 144 -12.46 -1.77 13.32
C ILE A 144 -13.88 -1.27 13.02
N ALA A 145 -14.19 -0.02 13.41
CA ALA A 145 -15.52 0.57 13.15
C ALA A 145 -15.82 0.63 11.65
N ALA A 146 -14.85 1.05 10.83
CA ALA A 146 -14.98 1.12 9.37
C ALA A 146 -15.19 -0.27 8.75
N PHE A 147 -14.39 -1.27 9.11
CA PHE A 147 -14.56 -2.64 8.61
C PHE A 147 -15.89 -3.27 9.06
N LYS A 148 -16.35 -3.03 10.29
CA LYS A 148 -17.68 -3.48 10.75
C LYS A 148 -18.80 -2.86 9.93
N ALA A 149 -18.73 -1.56 9.64
CA ALA A 149 -19.72 -0.87 8.81
C ALA A 149 -19.75 -1.46 7.40
N LEU A 150 -18.58 -1.76 6.81
CA LEU A 150 -18.49 -2.41 5.49
C LEU A 150 -19.16 -3.78 5.49
N VAL A 151 -18.87 -4.62 6.47
CA VAL A 151 -19.49 -5.95 6.58
C VAL A 151 -21.00 -5.85 6.81
N ALA A 152 -21.47 -4.89 7.61
CA ALA A 152 -22.89 -4.68 7.87
C ALA A 152 -23.71 -4.21 6.64
N SER A 153 -23.08 -3.46 5.75
CA SER A 153 -23.67 -2.96 4.51
C SER A 153 -23.44 -3.87 3.30
N ALA A 154 -22.76 -5.00 3.49
CA ALA A 154 -22.39 -5.89 2.39
C ALA A 154 -23.62 -6.59 1.78
N PRO A 155 -23.70 -6.66 0.44
CA PRO A 155 -24.67 -7.52 -0.23
C PRO A 155 -24.46 -8.98 0.15
N GLU A 156 -25.52 -9.77 0.14
CA GLU A 156 -25.45 -11.20 0.41
C GLU A 156 -24.50 -11.89 -0.59
N GLY A 157 -23.58 -12.70 -0.09
CA GLY A 157 -22.61 -13.43 -0.93
C GLY A 157 -21.45 -12.59 -1.50
N ALA A 158 -21.24 -11.36 -1.06
CA ALA A 158 -20.15 -10.52 -1.55
C ALA A 158 -18.77 -11.15 -1.27
N ALA A 159 -18.00 -11.41 -2.33
CA ALA A 159 -16.74 -12.15 -2.27
C ALA A 159 -15.67 -11.50 -1.37
N TRP A 160 -15.69 -10.18 -1.21
CA TRP A 160 -14.74 -9.43 -0.39
C TRP A 160 -14.99 -9.52 1.11
N VAL A 161 -16.20 -9.91 1.54
CA VAL A 161 -16.60 -9.96 2.95
C VAL A 161 -15.73 -10.92 3.76
N GLY A 162 -15.33 -12.05 3.18
CA GLY A 162 -14.45 -13.01 3.83
C GLY A 162 -13.12 -12.39 4.24
N ALA A 163 -12.47 -11.70 3.31
CA ALA A 163 -11.18 -11.04 3.55
C ALA A 163 -11.29 -9.91 4.58
N VAL A 164 -12.37 -9.11 4.51
CA VAL A 164 -12.60 -8.03 5.49
C VAL A 164 -12.87 -8.59 6.89
N LYS A 165 -13.62 -9.68 7.02
CA LYS A 165 -13.85 -10.35 8.30
C LYS A 165 -12.56 -10.92 8.88
N GLU A 166 -11.69 -11.50 8.05
CA GLU A 166 -10.39 -11.99 8.50
C GLU A 166 -9.52 -10.85 9.04
N GLN A 167 -9.49 -9.71 8.35
CA GLN A 167 -8.76 -8.53 8.81
C GLN A 167 -9.34 -7.99 10.11
N LEU A 168 -10.66 -7.94 10.22
CA LEU A 168 -11.36 -7.52 11.43
C LEU A 168 -11.00 -8.42 12.63
N LEU A 169 -11.00 -9.75 12.45
CA LEU A 169 -10.59 -10.69 13.49
C LEU A 169 -9.14 -10.49 13.94
N LYS A 170 -8.23 -10.19 13.01
CA LYS A 170 -6.82 -9.87 13.34
C LYS A 170 -6.73 -8.61 14.20
N LEU A 171 -7.49 -7.57 13.85
CA LEU A 171 -7.50 -6.32 14.60
C LEU A 171 -8.15 -6.49 15.98
N GLU A 172 -9.26 -7.21 16.10
CA GLU A 172 -9.93 -7.50 17.35
C GLU A 172 -9.11 -8.45 18.24
N GLY A 173 -8.48 -9.47 17.66
CA GLY A 173 -7.58 -10.39 18.36
C GLY A 173 -6.30 -9.72 18.84
N GLY A 174 -5.76 -8.79 18.10
CA GLY A 174 -4.64 -7.94 18.52
C GLY A 174 -5.04 -6.89 19.56
N ALA A 175 -6.30 -6.44 19.54
CA ALA A 175 -6.86 -5.55 20.54
C ALA A 175 -7.28 -6.28 21.83
N ALA A 176 -7.46 -7.62 21.75
CA ALA A 176 -7.86 -8.47 22.88
C ALA A 176 -6.67 -8.99 23.72
N ALA A 177 -5.41 -8.67 23.34
CA ALA A 177 -4.31 -8.79 24.30
C ALA A 177 -4.56 -7.77 25.44
N PRO A 178 -4.62 -8.21 26.72
CA PRO A 178 -5.11 -7.36 27.78
C PRO A 178 -4.22 -6.13 27.95
N ALA A 179 -4.71 -4.97 27.55
CA ALA A 179 -4.24 -3.71 28.06
C ALA A 179 -4.80 -3.55 29.49
N GLU A 180 -4.28 -4.31 30.45
CA GLU A 180 -4.36 -3.92 31.85
C GLU A 180 -3.52 -2.66 32.03
N GLY A 181 -4.19 -1.55 32.17
CA GLY A 181 -3.60 -0.31 32.60
C GLY A 181 -4.01 0.93 31.80
N ALA A 182 -4.91 1.68 32.40
CA ALA A 182 -5.21 3.08 32.16
C ALA A 182 -6.09 3.41 30.94
N ALA A 183 -7.37 3.60 31.27
CA ALA A 183 -8.29 4.46 30.52
C ALA A 183 -7.72 5.88 30.41
N SER A 184 -7.15 6.20 29.26
CA SER A 184 -6.99 7.58 28.81
C SER A 184 -8.12 7.87 27.82
N PRO A 185 -8.82 9.00 27.93
CA PRO A 185 -9.89 9.35 27.02
C PRO A 185 -9.34 9.46 25.57
N PRO A 186 -10.18 9.21 24.54
CA PRO A 186 -9.76 9.30 23.15
C PRO A 186 -9.28 10.71 22.85
N MET A 187 -7.98 10.88 22.71
CA MET A 187 -7.43 12.13 22.20
C MET A 187 -7.84 12.25 20.73
N VAL A 188 -8.78 13.13 20.47
CA VAL A 188 -9.10 13.61 19.14
C VAL A 188 -7.80 14.24 18.60
N ARG A 189 -7.11 13.54 17.68
CA ARG A 189 -5.95 14.10 17.00
C ARG A 189 -6.48 15.20 16.07
N PRO A 190 -6.08 16.45 16.24
CA PRO A 190 -6.47 17.50 15.33
C PRO A 190 -5.89 17.18 13.93
N SER A 191 -6.67 17.44 12.88
CA SER A 191 -6.21 17.31 11.50
C SER A 191 -5.03 18.25 11.24
N ALA A 192 -4.20 17.96 10.24
CA ALA A 192 -3.08 18.82 9.86
C ALA A 192 -3.55 20.26 9.57
N GLU A 193 -4.75 20.43 8.99
CA GLU A 193 -5.39 21.72 8.75
C GLU A 193 -5.81 22.41 10.05
N ALA A 194 -6.34 21.67 11.01
CA ALA A 194 -6.70 22.20 12.32
C ALA A 194 -5.45 22.66 13.09
N ILE A 195 -4.33 21.95 12.95
CA ILE A 195 -3.05 22.36 13.55
C ILE A 195 -2.49 23.58 12.83
N ALA A 196 -2.56 23.65 11.50
CA ALA A 196 -2.09 24.78 10.72
C ALA A 196 -2.87 26.07 11.00
N ALA A 197 -4.11 25.96 11.43
CA ALA A 197 -4.96 27.10 11.82
C ALA A 197 -4.66 27.66 13.22
N LEU A 198 -3.85 26.96 14.04
CA LEU A 198 -3.49 27.42 15.39
C LEU A 198 -2.38 28.46 15.36
N PRO A 199 -2.26 29.32 16.40
CA PRO A 199 -1.09 30.16 16.58
C PRO A 199 0.20 29.33 16.65
N ALA A 200 1.32 29.85 16.15
CA ALA A 200 2.58 29.11 16.01
C ALA A 200 3.05 28.40 17.30
N GLY A 201 2.84 29.01 18.48
CA GLY A 201 3.18 28.41 19.77
C GLY A 201 2.29 27.22 20.14
N GLU A 202 1.01 27.22 19.76
CA GLU A 202 0.09 26.10 19.98
C GLU A 202 0.34 24.98 18.97
N GLN A 203 0.70 25.31 17.73
CA GLN A 203 1.15 24.33 16.74
C GLN A 203 2.34 23.52 17.25
N GLN A 204 3.36 24.19 17.77
CA GLN A 204 4.54 23.54 18.33
C GLN A 204 4.22 22.63 19.50
N LYS A 205 3.33 23.04 20.41
CA LYS A 205 2.89 22.20 21.54
C LYS A 205 2.14 20.95 21.06
N GLN A 206 1.27 21.09 20.07
CA GLN A 206 0.52 19.97 19.48
C GLN A 206 1.46 19.00 18.78
N ILE A 207 2.42 19.49 18.00
CA ILE A 207 3.43 18.66 17.33
C ILE A 207 4.29 17.95 18.38
N ALA A 208 4.73 18.64 19.43
CA ALA A 208 5.51 18.05 20.52
C ALA A 208 4.73 16.91 21.21
N ALA A 209 3.46 17.12 21.54
CA ALA A 209 2.61 16.12 22.16
C ALA A 209 2.44 14.86 21.27
N MET A 210 2.29 15.04 19.94
CA MET A 210 2.21 13.93 19.01
C MET A 210 3.52 13.14 18.93
N VAL A 211 4.66 13.82 18.90
CA VAL A 211 6.00 13.19 18.85
C VAL A 211 6.27 12.45 20.17
N ASP A 212 5.94 13.04 21.31
CA ASP A 212 6.11 12.39 22.62
C ASP A 212 5.15 11.19 22.77
N GLY A 213 3.94 11.25 22.22
CA GLY A 213 3.02 10.12 22.13
C GLY A 213 3.57 8.97 21.28
N LEU A 214 4.21 9.30 20.15
CA LEU A 214 4.91 8.31 19.32
C LEU A 214 6.07 7.66 20.10
N ALA A 215 6.86 8.44 20.82
CA ALA A 215 7.96 7.96 21.64
C ALA A 215 7.49 6.99 22.72
N GLN A 216 6.38 7.29 23.41
CA GLN A 216 5.79 6.40 24.41
C GLN A 216 5.32 5.08 23.82
N ARG A 217 4.63 5.12 22.67
CA ARG A 217 4.18 3.92 21.96
C ARG A 217 5.36 3.02 21.55
N LEU A 218 6.44 3.61 21.02
CA LEU A 218 7.62 2.86 20.62
C LEU A 218 8.39 2.26 21.81
N LYS A 219 8.32 2.87 22.99
CA LYS A 219 8.84 2.28 24.23
C LYS A 219 8.04 1.07 24.68
N GLN A 220 6.73 1.06 24.43
CA GLN A 220 5.84 -0.06 24.80
C GLN A 220 5.85 -1.17 23.73
N ASN A 221 5.90 -0.80 22.47
CA ASN A 221 5.95 -1.73 21.34
C ASN A 221 7.07 -1.30 20.38
N GLY A 222 8.28 -1.74 20.66
CA GLY A 222 9.51 -1.30 19.98
C GLY A 222 9.74 -1.92 18.61
N ASN A 223 8.92 -2.89 18.16
CA ASN A 223 9.13 -3.61 16.89
C ASN A 223 8.56 -2.86 15.67
N ASP A 224 8.69 -1.53 15.65
CA ASP A 224 8.23 -0.63 14.59
C ASP A 224 9.42 0.21 14.08
N LEU A 225 10.26 -0.39 13.21
CA LEU A 225 11.41 0.31 12.62
C LEU A 225 11.00 1.61 11.90
N PRO A 226 9.96 1.64 11.03
CA PRO A 226 9.48 2.88 10.43
C PRO A 226 9.08 3.95 11.46
N GLY A 227 8.49 3.54 12.57
CA GLY A 227 8.15 4.43 13.68
C GLY A 227 9.38 5.06 14.33
N TRP A 228 10.42 4.26 14.59
CA TRP A 228 11.69 4.77 15.14
C TRP A 228 12.39 5.73 14.18
N LEU A 229 12.43 5.43 12.88
CA LEU A 229 13.02 6.33 11.87
C LEU A 229 12.27 7.67 11.81
N ARG A 230 10.93 7.65 11.89
CA ARG A 230 10.11 8.87 11.96
C ARG A 230 10.35 9.66 13.23
N LEU A 231 10.44 8.98 14.39
CA LEU A 231 10.67 9.63 15.67
C LEU A 231 12.02 10.39 15.70
N VAL A 232 13.10 9.75 15.23
CA VAL A 232 14.42 10.37 15.16
C VAL A 232 14.41 11.61 14.26
N ARG A 233 13.77 11.53 13.07
CA ARG A 233 13.61 12.70 12.17
C ARG A 233 12.80 13.81 12.82
N ALA A 234 11.70 13.47 13.50
CA ALA A 234 10.84 14.44 14.15
C ALA A 234 11.61 15.21 15.25
N TYR A 235 12.35 14.51 16.10
CA TYR A 235 13.19 15.16 17.11
C TYR A 235 14.25 16.07 16.49
N GLN A 236 14.86 15.66 15.38
CA GLN A 236 15.85 16.49 14.67
C GLN A 236 15.20 17.76 14.10
N VAL A 237 14.04 17.68 13.48
CA VAL A 237 13.28 18.84 12.97
C VAL A 237 12.90 19.80 14.11
N MET A 238 12.58 19.25 15.29
CA MET A 238 12.25 20.03 16.49
C MET A 238 13.50 20.57 17.24
N ALA A 239 14.71 20.38 16.70
CA ALA A 239 15.97 20.72 17.34
C ALA A 239 16.19 20.02 18.70
N ARG A 240 15.51 18.90 18.96
CA ARG A 240 15.65 18.04 20.17
C ARG A 240 16.70 16.96 19.93
N LYS A 241 17.96 17.39 19.76
CA LYS A 241 19.05 16.49 19.34
C LYS A 241 19.31 15.36 20.34
N ASP A 242 19.27 15.63 21.63
CA ASP A 242 19.50 14.63 22.68
C ASP A 242 18.43 13.53 22.66
N ASP A 243 17.17 13.91 22.42
CA ASP A 243 16.07 12.95 22.28
C ASP A 243 16.20 12.12 21.00
N ALA A 244 16.69 12.72 19.91
CA ALA A 244 16.97 12.00 18.67
C ALA A 244 18.04 10.93 18.86
N VAL A 245 19.15 11.25 19.56
CA VAL A 245 20.22 10.32 19.90
C VAL A 245 19.71 9.20 20.82
N ALA A 246 18.92 9.54 21.84
CA ALA A 246 18.33 8.55 22.75
C ALA A 246 17.35 7.60 22.05
N ALA A 247 16.53 8.12 21.13
CA ALA A 247 15.62 7.31 20.32
C ALA A 247 16.38 6.37 19.38
N LEU A 248 17.44 6.87 18.73
CA LEU A 248 18.31 6.06 17.87
C LEU A 248 18.99 4.92 18.63
N ALA A 249 19.50 5.20 19.83
CA ALA A 249 20.11 4.18 20.71
C ALA A 249 19.09 3.11 21.12
N SER A 250 17.86 3.54 21.45
CA SER A 250 16.77 2.63 21.80
C SER A 250 16.37 1.73 20.63
N ALA A 251 16.27 2.31 19.42
CA ALA A 251 15.99 1.56 18.20
C ALA A 251 17.08 0.54 17.89
N ARG A 252 18.38 0.92 17.97
CA ARG A 252 19.49 -0.02 17.77
C ARG A 252 19.47 -1.18 18.75
N LYS A 253 19.11 -0.92 20.02
CA LYS A 253 18.96 -1.98 21.02
C LYS A 253 17.82 -2.93 20.68
N GLN A 254 16.69 -2.40 20.21
CA GLN A 254 15.51 -3.19 19.84
C GLN A 254 15.78 -4.09 18.62
N PHE A 255 16.51 -3.58 17.64
CA PHE A 255 16.82 -4.29 16.38
C PHE A 255 18.24 -4.88 16.35
N ALA A 256 18.85 -5.17 17.52
CA ALA A 256 20.23 -5.65 17.63
C ALA A 256 20.51 -6.95 16.82
N SER A 257 19.49 -7.77 16.57
CA SER A 257 19.59 -9.01 15.77
C SER A 257 19.21 -8.84 14.28
N ASP A 258 18.76 -7.64 13.87
CA ASP A 258 18.35 -7.36 12.49
C ASP A 258 19.38 -6.46 11.80
N ALA A 259 20.29 -7.08 11.04
CA ALA A 259 21.38 -6.38 10.35
C ALA A 259 20.86 -5.34 9.33
N LYS A 260 19.70 -5.59 8.70
CA LYS A 260 19.10 -4.65 7.75
C LYS A 260 18.55 -3.42 8.47
N ALA A 261 17.80 -3.64 9.54
CA ALA A 261 17.28 -2.55 10.36
C ALA A 261 18.40 -1.68 10.94
N LEU A 262 19.50 -2.28 11.40
CA LEU A 262 20.68 -1.56 11.86
C LEU A 262 21.30 -0.70 10.76
N ALA A 263 21.43 -1.23 9.55
CA ALA A 263 21.95 -0.49 8.41
C ALA A 263 21.08 0.74 8.06
N ASP A 264 19.75 0.60 8.10
CA ASP A 264 18.81 1.70 7.88
C ASP A 264 18.93 2.78 8.97
N LEU A 265 19.07 2.39 10.24
CA LEU A 265 19.28 3.29 11.36
C LEU A 265 20.62 4.03 11.27
N ASP A 266 21.70 3.34 10.86
CA ASP A 266 23.02 3.94 10.68
C ASP A 266 23.07 4.88 9.46
N SER A 267 22.32 4.58 8.40
CA SER A 267 22.17 5.50 7.29
C SER A 267 21.49 6.79 7.75
N LEU A 268 20.36 6.66 8.46
CA LEU A 268 19.65 7.82 9.00
C LEU A 268 20.53 8.65 9.97
N ALA A 269 21.30 7.99 10.83
CA ALA A 269 22.21 8.69 11.75
C ALA A 269 23.23 9.54 11.00
N ARG A 270 23.84 9.00 9.95
CA ARG A 270 24.79 9.73 9.10
C ARG A 270 24.13 10.89 8.37
N ASP A 271 22.93 10.69 7.83
CA ASP A 271 22.18 11.71 7.08
C ASP A 271 21.80 12.91 7.99
N LEU A 272 21.58 12.67 9.27
CA LEU A 272 21.17 13.67 10.27
C LEU A 272 22.32 14.23 11.10
N GLY A 273 23.55 13.73 10.94
CA GLY A 273 24.71 14.15 11.71
C GLY A 273 24.62 13.82 13.21
N LEU A 274 24.07 12.62 13.52
CA LEU A 274 23.87 12.06 14.87
C LEU A 274 24.94 11.03 15.23
#